data_b271b2b1ca46c8e2c89402dccb76ef0c
#
_entry.id   b271b2b1ca46c8e2c89402dccb76ef0c
#
_cell.length_a   1.000
_cell.length_b   1.000
_cell.length_c   1.000
_cell.angle_alpha   90.00
_cell.angle_beta   90.00
_cell.angle_gamma   90.00
#
_symmetry.space_group_name_H-M   'P 1'
#
loop_
_entity.id
_entity.type
_entity.pdbx_description
1 polymer ?
#
loop_
_entity_poly.entity_id
_entity_poly.type
_entity_poly.pdbx_seq_one_letter_code
_entity_poly.pdbx_strand_id
1 'polypeptide(L)'
;MRDGGVTIQILVVTLLHPLPRNGSRGVFVEDHIHLLRSMGHDVRVVNPLPRMPRFAEARRSTMMGVAKAPKRWMKDGAEVLSPRFFALPDHPYPRLTKWSIGRQAKTIERQLDSWRPEVILCHTLWPVAELAQNLAARWKIPWVGIVHGYDFDVALEQKSLSKHVAELSRRCDALVCASSRLSSIASKLEPSPKKLLTIPCMTEIGKEWRREVKPLSKSWKKEAIDILFPTDPRRPEKRHLLALQTGEEMEQRGWIVGITTLRHQPRNIVFDRMLVADVTLVTSKREAGPLVARESLLCGTPVVSVDVGEVKDYLPEEWVTKATPTALADGIEHALYHGWKDEISVEEKLAFSNREQVTEAWSALLSDLVS
;
A
#
# COMPACT_ATOMS: atom_id res chain seq x y z
N MET A 1 16.70 -5.55 25.16
CA MET A 1 17.98 -6.21 24.85
C MET A 1 18.11 -6.14 23.33
N ARG A 2 19.20 -5.60 22.80
CA ARG A 2 19.46 -5.64 21.35
C ARG A 2 20.01 -7.03 21.07
N ASP A 3 19.18 -7.91 20.48
CA ASP A 3 19.71 -9.13 19.90
C ASP A 3 20.70 -8.72 18.82
N GLY A 4 21.91 -9.29 18.86
CA GLY A 4 23.03 -8.93 18.02
C GLY A 4 22.86 -9.38 16.55
N GLY A 5 21.74 -9.01 15.93
CA GLY A 5 21.48 -9.24 14.52
C GLY A 5 22.47 -8.42 13.65
N VAL A 6 22.94 -9.01 12.57
CA VAL A 6 23.84 -8.36 11.62
C VAL A 6 23.14 -7.16 11.00
N THR A 7 23.75 -5.97 11.09
CA THR A 7 23.28 -4.77 10.40
C THR A 7 23.48 -4.94 8.89
N ILE A 8 22.41 -4.92 8.11
CA ILE A 8 22.43 -5.01 6.65
C ILE A 8 22.28 -3.61 6.05
N GLN A 9 23.05 -3.31 5.01
CA GLN A 9 22.88 -2.10 4.20
C GLN A 9 21.85 -2.36 3.10
N ILE A 10 20.67 -1.72 3.23
CA ILE A 10 19.50 -1.95 2.37
C ILE A 10 19.23 -0.74 1.48
N LEU A 11 19.14 -0.94 0.16
CA LEU A 11 18.66 0.09 -0.75
C LEU A 11 17.19 -0.16 -1.09
N VAL A 12 16.30 0.71 -0.66
CA VAL A 12 14.90 0.69 -1.07
C VAL A 12 14.74 1.49 -2.36
N VAL A 13 14.27 0.84 -3.42
CA VAL A 13 14.00 1.47 -4.72
C VAL A 13 12.49 1.47 -4.97
N THR A 14 11.88 2.65 -5.13
CA THR A 14 10.42 2.78 -5.20
C THR A 14 9.98 4.01 -6.00
N LEU A 15 8.84 3.90 -6.70
CA LEU A 15 8.14 5.08 -7.21
C LEU A 15 7.26 5.75 -6.15
N LEU A 16 6.91 5.02 -5.09
CA LEU A 16 5.93 5.42 -4.09
C LEU A 16 6.64 5.69 -2.76
N HIS A 17 7.01 6.95 -2.53
CA HIS A 17 7.56 7.43 -1.26
C HIS A 17 6.97 8.80 -0.96
N PRO A 18 6.74 9.17 0.32
CA PRO A 18 6.32 10.51 0.69
C PRO A 18 7.21 11.59 0.11
N LEU A 19 6.59 12.64 -0.39
CA LEU A 19 7.30 13.81 -0.92
C LEU A 19 7.11 14.99 0.04
N PRO A 20 8.03 15.97 0.06
CA PRO A 20 7.92 17.13 0.96
C PRO A 20 6.59 17.91 0.85
N ARG A 21 5.88 17.78 -0.30
CA ARG A 21 4.57 18.40 -0.55
C ARG A 21 3.42 17.41 -0.69
N ASN A 22 3.66 16.13 -0.42
CA ASN A 22 2.67 15.07 -0.47
C ASN A 22 3.09 13.94 0.48
N GLY A 23 2.87 14.14 1.76
CA GLY A 23 3.24 13.19 2.82
C GLY A 23 2.40 11.91 2.83
N SER A 24 1.22 11.91 2.20
CA SER A 24 0.36 10.73 2.13
C SER A 24 0.71 9.76 1.00
N ARG A 25 1.69 10.10 0.14
CA ARG A 25 2.10 9.27 -0.98
C ARG A 25 2.98 8.12 -0.52
N GLY A 26 2.53 6.88 -0.72
CA GLY A 26 3.33 5.68 -0.44
C GLY A 26 3.66 5.47 1.05
N VAL A 27 2.76 5.82 1.96
CA VAL A 27 2.94 5.66 3.41
C VAL A 27 3.30 4.22 3.78
N PHE A 28 2.72 3.22 3.13
CA PHE A 28 3.07 1.82 3.38
C PHE A 28 4.54 1.47 3.05
N VAL A 29 5.18 2.19 2.13
CA VAL A 29 6.62 2.05 1.86
C VAL A 29 7.43 2.73 2.97
N GLU A 30 6.98 3.87 3.45
CA GLU A 30 7.57 4.57 4.60
C GLU A 30 7.50 3.70 5.86
N ASP A 31 6.33 3.09 6.13
CA ASP A 31 6.14 2.16 7.25
C ASP A 31 7.11 0.96 7.15
N HIS A 32 7.33 0.41 5.95
CA HIS A 32 8.31 -0.65 5.74
C HIS A 32 9.76 -0.18 5.97
N ILE A 33 10.12 1.03 5.53
CA ILE A 33 11.44 1.62 5.79
C ILE A 33 11.65 1.81 7.30
N HIS A 34 10.64 2.29 8.02
CA HIS A 34 10.70 2.44 9.47
C HIS A 34 10.86 1.09 10.17
N LEU A 35 10.15 0.05 9.70
CA LEU A 35 10.31 -1.31 10.21
C LEU A 35 11.75 -1.79 10.05
N LEU A 36 12.30 -1.75 8.84
CA LEU A 36 13.67 -2.20 8.55
C LEU A 36 14.72 -1.46 9.41
N ARG A 37 14.54 -0.16 9.58
CA ARG A 37 15.43 0.64 10.45
C ARG A 37 15.27 0.27 11.92
N SER A 38 14.06 -0.02 12.38
CA SER A 38 13.82 -0.48 13.76
C SER A 38 14.43 -1.86 14.05
N MET A 39 14.63 -2.67 13.00
CA MET A 39 15.38 -3.94 13.06
C MET A 39 16.90 -3.73 13.13
N GLY A 40 17.39 -2.49 13.02
CA GLY A 40 18.82 -2.16 13.12
C GLY A 40 19.56 -2.07 11.78
N HIS A 41 18.84 -2.10 10.64
CA HIS A 41 19.45 -2.00 9.32
C HIS A 41 19.73 -0.56 8.90
N ASP A 42 20.78 -0.34 8.08
CA ASP A 42 21.07 0.95 7.45
C ASP A 42 20.33 1.04 6.12
N VAL A 43 19.31 1.90 6.04
CA VAL A 43 18.41 1.99 4.91
C VAL A 43 18.54 3.34 4.21
N ARG A 44 18.83 3.29 2.90
CA ARG A 44 18.73 4.45 2.00
C ARG A 44 17.64 4.24 0.96
N VAL A 45 17.10 5.34 0.43
CA VAL A 45 15.94 5.30 -0.46
C VAL A 45 16.27 5.94 -1.81
N VAL A 46 15.92 5.25 -2.88
CA VAL A 46 15.91 5.80 -4.23
C VAL A 46 14.46 5.87 -4.70
N ASN A 47 13.95 7.09 -4.88
CA ASN A 47 12.62 7.38 -5.41
C ASN A 47 12.73 8.09 -6.76
N PRO A 48 12.93 7.36 -7.87
CA PRO A 48 13.01 8.00 -9.18
C PRO A 48 11.65 8.64 -9.52
N LEU A 49 11.71 9.87 -10.03
CA LEU A 49 10.51 10.63 -10.36
C LEU A 49 10.48 10.97 -11.84
N PRO A 50 9.31 10.88 -12.51
CA PRO A 50 9.21 11.27 -13.90
C PRO A 50 9.46 12.78 -14.06
N ARG A 51 10.06 13.16 -15.20
CA ARG A 51 10.13 14.56 -15.60
C ARG A 51 8.71 15.03 -15.95
N MET A 52 8.19 15.94 -15.16
CA MET A 52 6.81 16.40 -15.27
C MET A 52 6.75 17.93 -15.27
N PRO A 53 6.06 18.55 -16.25
CA PRO A 53 5.75 19.96 -16.19
C PRO A 53 4.76 20.28 -15.04
N ARG A 54 4.90 21.46 -14.44
CA ARG A 54 4.06 21.87 -13.31
C ARG A 54 2.56 21.86 -13.61
N PHE A 55 2.16 22.23 -14.81
CA PHE A 55 0.74 22.22 -15.21
C PHE A 55 0.15 20.81 -15.33
N ALA A 56 0.95 19.80 -15.63
CA ALA A 56 0.51 18.42 -15.74
C ALA A 56 0.31 17.77 -14.35
N GLU A 57 1.02 18.26 -13.34
CA GLU A 57 0.87 17.80 -11.94
C GLU A 57 -0.54 18.08 -11.41
N ALA A 58 -1.11 19.25 -11.73
CA ALA A 58 -2.44 19.66 -11.25
C ALA A 58 -3.59 18.75 -11.72
N ARG A 59 -3.38 18.04 -12.85
CA ARG A 59 -4.39 17.16 -13.44
C ARG A 59 -4.41 15.76 -12.85
N ARG A 60 -3.40 15.36 -12.04
CA ARG A 60 -3.26 14.02 -11.48
C ARG A 60 -2.93 14.10 -9.99
N SER A 61 -3.92 13.79 -9.15
CA SER A 61 -3.77 13.85 -7.68
C SER A 61 -2.60 12.99 -7.16
N THR A 62 -2.38 11.83 -7.79
CA THR A 62 -1.28 10.90 -7.43
C THR A 62 0.11 11.46 -7.74
N MET A 63 0.21 12.50 -8.57
CA MET A 63 1.46 13.14 -8.98
C MET A 63 1.74 14.46 -8.25
N MET A 64 0.89 14.85 -7.30
CA MET A 64 1.09 16.08 -6.53
C MET A 64 2.44 16.06 -5.82
N GLY A 65 3.20 17.16 -5.94
CA GLY A 65 4.53 17.32 -5.36
C GLY A 65 5.69 16.80 -6.21
N VAL A 66 5.44 16.01 -7.28
CA VAL A 66 6.48 15.41 -8.12
C VAL A 66 7.33 16.45 -8.85
N ALA A 67 6.71 17.45 -9.48
CA ALA A 67 7.42 18.44 -10.29
C ALA A 67 8.43 19.29 -9.49
N LYS A 68 8.12 19.52 -8.21
CA LYS A 68 8.90 20.36 -7.29
C LYS A 68 9.72 19.57 -6.27
N ALA A 69 9.68 18.24 -6.29
CA ALA A 69 10.46 17.44 -5.37
C ALA A 69 11.97 17.68 -5.57
N PRO A 70 12.74 17.85 -4.51
CA PRO A 70 14.19 18.00 -4.59
C PRO A 70 14.84 16.71 -5.14
N LYS A 71 16.10 16.80 -5.59
CA LYS A 71 16.86 15.64 -6.06
C LYS A 71 17.35 14.77 -4.89
N ARG A 72 17.47 15.35 -3.70
CA ARG A 72 17.96 14.73 -2.46
C ARG A 72 17.32 15.43 -1.26
N TRP A 73 16.83 14.64 -0.30
CA TRP A 73 16.34 15.16 0.99
C TRP A 73 16.46 14.10 2.08
N MET A 74 16.28 14.52 3.31
CA MET A 74 16.17 13.61 4.46
C MET A 74 14.71 13.45 4.84
N LYS A 75 14.27 12.22 5.11
CA LYS A 75 12.94 11.90 5.66
C LYS A 75 13.12 10.91 6.80
N ASP A 76 12.75 11.34 8.00
CA ASP A 76 12.83 10.55 9.25
C ASP A 76 14.17 9.82 9.44
N GLY A 77 15.26 10.55 9.12
CA GLY A 77 16.63 10.06 9.22
C GLY A 77 17.08 9.14 8.08
N ALA A 78 16.23 8.85 7.08
CA ALA A 78 16.65 8.17 5.86
C ALA A 78 16.97 9.17 4.76
N GLU A 79 18.06 8.92 4.04
CA GLU A 79 18.40 9.71 2.86
C GLU A 79 17.57 9.25 1.67
N VAL A 80 16.92 10.18 0.97
CA VAL A 80 16.11 9.95 -0.22
C VAL A 80 16.75 10.60 -1.44
N LEU A 81 17.11 9.80 -2.43
CA LEU A 81 17.60 10.22 -3.74
C LEU A 81 16.48 10.16 -4.77
N SER A 82 16.24 11.24 -5.53
CA SER A 82 15.20 11.31 -6.55
C SER A 82 15.73 11.67 -7.92
N PRO A 83 16.39 10.73 -8.61
CA PRO A 83 16.80 10.94 -9.98
C PRO A 83 15.59 11.11 -10.89
N ARG A 84 15.75 11.92 -11.96
CA ARG A 84 14.66 12.18 -12.90
C ARG A 84 14.80 11.30 -14.14
N PHE A 85 13.70 10.63 -14.50
CA PHE A 85 13.63 9.83 -15.72
C PHE A 85 12.51 10.33 -16.64
N PHE A 86 12.54 9.90 -17.89
CA PHE A 86 11.51 10.23 -18.87
C PHE A 86 10.51 9.09 -18.98
N ALA A 87 9.24 9.41 -18.78
CA ALA A 87 8.11 8.53 -19.03
C ALA A 87 6.92 9.35 -19.48
N LEU A 88 6.16 8.82 -20.42
CA LEU A 88 4.86 9.36 -20.81
C LEU A 88 3.75 8.68 -19.98
N PRO A 89 2.62 9.37 -19.77
CA PRO A 89 1.44 8.76 -19.17
C PRO A 89 1.05 7.48 -19.92
N ASP A 90 0.55 6.50 -19.14
CA ASP A 90 0.08 5.20 -19.65
C ASP A 90 1.13 4.37 -20.42
N HIS A 91 2.41 4.81 -20.34
CA HIS A 91 3.58 4.12 -20.88
C HIS A 91 3.44 3.65 -22.36
N PRO A 92 3.05 4.51 -23.30
CA PRO A 92 2.90 4.12 -24.71
C PRO A 92 4.21 3.63 -25.34
N TYR A 93 5.35 4.02 -24.76
CA TYR A 93 6.70 3.62 -25.19
C TYR A 93 7.49 2.98 -24.02
N PRO A 94 7.19 1.73 -23.64
CA PRO A 94 7.84 1.10 -22.49
C PRO A 94 9.35 0.97 -22.65
N ARG A 95 9.86 0.73 -23.87
CA ARG A 95 11.31 0.67 -24.14
C ARG A 95 12.03 1.99 -23.82
N LEU A 96 11.40 3.14 -24.10
CA LEU A 96 11.95 4.45 -23.79
C LEU A 96 11.98 4.69 -22.27
N THR A 97 10.90 4.32 -21.58
CA THR A 97 10.82 4.38 -20.10
C THR A 97 11.91 3.51 -19.47
N LYS A 98 12.02 2.24 -19.89
CA LYS A 98 13.07 1.30 -19.47
C LYS A 98 14.47 1.88 -19.64
N TRP A 99 14.79 2.37 -20.83
CA TRP A 99 16.10 2.97 -21.12
C TRP A 99 16.36 4.19 -20.24
N SER A 100 15.38 5.09 -20.11
CA SER A 100 15.53 6.34 -19.36
C SER A 100 15.73 6.12 -17.85
N ILE A 101 14.97 5.18 -17.24
CA ILE A 101 15.09 4.88 -15.82
C ILE A 101 16.37 4.08 -15.54
N GLY A 102 16.71 3.12 -16.41
CA GLY A 102 17.90 2.31 -16.27
C GLY A 102 19.21 3.11 -16.29
N ARG A 103 19.26 4.19 -17.09
CA ARG A 103 20.43 5.10 -17.13
C ARG A 103 20.70 5.80 -15.81
N GLN A 104 19.71 5.90 -14.92
CA GLN A 104 19.91 6.52 -13.61
C GLN A 104 20.83 5.72 -12.69
N ALA A 105 21.06 4.43 -12.97
CA ALA A 105 21.93 3.57 -12.16
C ALA A 105 23.33 4.17 -11.93
N LYS A 106 23.99 4.68 -13.00
CA LYS A 106 25.30 5.35 -12.89
C LYS A 106 25.26 6.62 -12.03
N THR A 107 24.15 7.36 -12.08
CA THR A 107 23.97 8.59 -11.30
C THR A 107 23.82 8.25 -9.82
N ILE A 108 23.00 7.23 -9.52
CA ILE A 108 22.75 6.77 -8.15
C ILE A 108 24.04 6.23 -7.54
N GLU A 109 24.78 5.37 -8.27
CA GLU A 109 26.05 4.83 -7.81
C GLU A 109 27.03 5.93 -7.40
N ARG A 110 27.14 7.01 -8.18
CA ARG A 110 27.98 8.17 -7.83
C ARG A 110 27.45 8.98 -6.65
N GLN A 111 26.11 9.05 -6.48
CA GLN A 111 25.49 9.79 -5.37
C GLN A 111 25.55 9.06 -4.04
N LEU A 112 25.61 7.73 -4.06
CA LEU A 112 25.79 6.89 -2.87
C LEU A 112 27.26 6.85 -2.41
N ASP A 113 28.19 7.32 -3.24
CA ASP A 113 29.62 7.41 -2.96
C ASP A 113 30.22 6.07 -2.49
N SER A 114 30.76 6.03 -1.27
CA SER A 114 31.34 4.82 -0.67
C SER A 114 30.31 3.86 -0.08
N TRP A 115 29.05 4.29 0.13
CA TRP A 115 28.02 3.43 0.67
C TRP A 115 27.56 2.41 -0.38
N ARG A 116 27.49 1.14 0.00
CA ARG A 116 27.11 0.03 -0.88
C ARG A 116 26.05 -0.82 -0.20
N PRO A 117 24.90 -1.05 -0.85
CA PRO A 117 23.91 -1.98 -0.33
C PRO A 117 24.38 -3.42 -0.48
N GLU A 118 23.88 -4.27 0.41
CA GLU A 118 24.02 -5.72 0.37
C GLU A 118 22.80 -6.38 -0.30
N VAL A 119 21.64 -5.67 -0.28
CA VAL A 119 20.40 -6.11 -0.91
C VAL A 119 19.60 -4.88 -1.40
N ILE A 120 18.83 -5.08 -2.48
CA ILE A 120 17.89 -4.07 -2.99
C ILE A 120 16.47 -4.55 -2.77
N LEU A 121 15.63 -3.75 -2.11
CA LEU A 121 14.18 -3.95 -1.99
C LEU A 121 13.46 -3.01 -2.95
N CYS A 122 12.76 -3.56 -3.94
CA CYS A 122 12.10 -2.80 -4.99
C CYS A 122 10.59 -2.85 -4.83
N HIS A 123 9.99 -1.76 -4.35
CA HIS A 123 8.53 -1.64 -4.27
C HIS A 123 7.95 -1.25 -5.62
N THR A 124 7.04 -2.09 -6.11
CA THR A 124 6.50 -2.17 -7.47
C THR A 124 7.52 -2.66 -8.50
N LEU A 125 7.04 -3.30 -9.57
CA LEU A 125 7.92 -3.81 -10.61
C LEU A 125 8.10 -2.78 -11.72
N TRP A 126 7.01 -2.40 -12.37
CA TRP A 126 7.11 -1.50 -13.51
C TRP A 126 6.95 -0.01 -13.11
N PRO A 127 7.82 0.84 -13.63
CA PRO A 127 9.07 0.58 -14.37
C PRO A 127 10.31 0.52 -13.46
N VAL A 128 10.17 0.64 -12.15
CA VAL A 128 11.26 0.92 -11.20
C VAL A 128 12.20 -0.26 -11.00
N ALA A 129 11.72 -1.49 -11.16
CA ALA A 129 12.55 -2.69 -11.05
C ALA A 129 13.59 -2.80 -12.18
N GLU A 130 13.40 -2.13 -13.31
CA GLU A 130 14.46 -2.01 -14.33
C GLU A 130 15.71 -1.28 -13.78
N LEU A 131 15.50 -0.31 -12.90
CA LEU A 131 16.59 0.37 -12.20
C LEU A 131 17.19 -0.53 -11.12
N ALA A 132 16.35 -1.18 -10.30
CA ALA A 132 16.80 -2.09 -9.25
C ALA A 132 17.64 -3.22 -9.82
N GLN A 133 17.19 -3.88 -10.89
CA GLN A 133 17.93 -4.92 -11.61
C GLN A 133 19.28 -4.42 -12.13
N ASN A 134 19.32 -3.22 -12.74
CA ASN A 134 20.57 -2.65 -13.26
C ASN A 134 21.56 -2.35 -12.13
N LEU A 135 21.10 -1.85 -11.00
CA LEU A 135 21.94 -1.63 -9.81
C LEU A 135 22.44 -2.96 -9.22
N ALA A 136 21.55 -3.92 -9.04
CA ALA A 136 21.86 -5.25 -8.53
C ALA A 136 22.94 -5.95 -9.37
N ALA A 137 22.80 -5.92 -10.71
CA ALA A 137 23.77 -6.49 -11.63
C ALA A 137 25.14 -5.79 -11.57
N ARG A 138 25.18 -4.46 -11.37
CA ARG A 138 26.44 -3.70 -11.24
C ARG A 138 27.19 -3.99 -9.96
N TRP A 139 26.45 -4.18 -8.85
CA TRP A 139 27.03 -4.42 -7.53
C TRP A 139 27.13 -5.92 -7.21
N LYS A 140 26.55 -6.79 -8.05
CA LYS A 140 26.49 -8.25 -7.88
C LYS A 140 25.85 -8.65 -6.56
N ILE A 141 24.72 -8.02 -6.24
CA ILE A 141 23.94 -8.25 -5.03
C ILE A 141 22.51 -8.69 -5.38
N PRO A 142 21.83 -9.40 -4.47
CA PRO A 142 20.43 -9.80 -4.69
C PRO A 142 19.47 -8.60 -4.72
N TRP A 143 18.33 -8.79 -5.40
CA TRP A 143 17.24 -7.84 -5.34
C TRP A 143 15.89 -8.55 -5.21
N VAL A 144 15.00 -7.93 -4.42
CA VAL A 144 13.66 -8.41 -4.12
C VAL A 144 12.65 -7.51 -4.83
N GLY A 145 11.75 -8.12 -5.61
CA GLY A 145 10.58 -7.44 -6.14
C GLY A 145 9.43 -7.50 -5.14
N ILE A 146 8.77 -6.37 -4.86
CA ILE A 146 7.63 -6.29 -3.92
C ILE A 146 6.40 -5.77 -4.65
N VAL A 147 5.35 -6.60 -4.74
CA VAL A 147 4.13 -6.34 -5.51
C VAL A 147 2.99 -5.88 -4.61
N HIS A 148 2.38 -4.74 -4.96
CA HIS A 148 1.30 -4.09 -4.19
C HIS A 148 -0.02 -3.92 -4.97
N GLY A 149 -0.27 -4.74 -5.96
CA GLY A 149 -1.51 -4.73 -6.74
C GLY A 149 -1.36 -4.13 -8.13
N TYR A 150 -0.89 -2.89 -8.30
CA TYR A 150 -0.78 -2.24 -9.62
C TYR A 150 -0.10 -3.12 -10.67
N ASP A 151 0.99 -3.79 -10.29
CA ASP A 151 1.78 -4.60 -11.22
C ASP A 151 0.96 -5.75 -11.82
N PHE A 152 0.14 -6.42 -11.03
CA PHE A 152 -0.65 -7.58 -11.47
C PHE A 152 -2.08 -7.20 -11.87
N ASP A 153 -2.71 -6.28 -11.18
CA ASP A 153 -4.09 -5.88 -11.45
C ASP A 153 -4.22 -4.91 -12.64
N VAL A 154 -3.13 -4.27 -13.05
CA VAL A 154 -3.14 -3.26 -14.12
C VAL A 154 -2.05 -3.52 -15.14
N ALA A 155 -0.78 -3.53 -14.73
CA ALA A 155 0.33 -3.55 -15.67
C ALA A 155 0.47 -4.93 -16.37
N LEU A 156 0.20 -6.02 -15.65
CA LEU A 156 0.21 -7.37 -16.23
C LEU A 156 -0.88 -7.57 -17.29
N GLU A 157 -2.04 -6.90 -17.13
CA GLU A 157 -3.14 -6.95 -18.09
C GLU A 157 -2.92 -6.06 -19.33
N GLN A 158 -2.03 -5.08 -19.25
CA GLN A 158 -1.71 -4.21 -20.37
C GLN A 158 -0.77 -4.89 -21.37
N LYS A 159 -1.19 -5.08 -22.64
CA LYS A 159 -0.40 -5.74 -23.69
C LYS A 159 1.02 -5.16 -23.83
N SER A 160 1.20 -3.84 -23.63
CA SER A 160 2.50 -3.18 -23.72
C SER A 160 3.42 -3.44 -22.53
N LEU A 161 2.88 -3.80 -21.34
CA LEU A 161 3.62 -3.96 -20.10
C LEU A 161 3.69 -5.40 -19.59
N SER A 162 2.76 -6.26 -19.97
CA SER A 162 2.64 -7.64 -19.44
C SER A 162 3.95 -8.43 -19.51
N LYS A 163 4.62 -8.38 -20.66
CA LYS A 163 5.92 -9.06 -20.84
C LYS A 163 7.01 -8.50 -19.93
N HIS A 164 7.05 -7.18 -19.74
CA HIS A 164 8.03 -6.54 -18.84
C HIS A 164 7.80 -6.92 -17.38
N VAL A 165 6.55 -6.88 -16.93
CA VAL A 165 6.18 -7.26 -15.55
C VAL A 165 6.49 -8.73 -15.30
N ALA A 166 6.07 -9.63 -16.18
CA ALA A 166 6.36 -11.06 -16.08
C ALA A 166 7.87 -11.34 -16.08
N GLU A 167 8.65 -10.65 -16.91
CA GLU A 167 10.10 -10.78 -16.97
C GLU A 167 10.77 -10.30 -15.67
N LEU A 168 10.36 -9.15 -15.14
CA LEU A 168 10.89 -8.60 -13.89
C LEU A 168 10.55 -9.48 -12.69
N SER A 169 9.33 -10.05 -12.64
CA SER A 169 8.92 -11.02 -11.60
C SER A 169 9.80 -12.26 -11.53
N ARG A 170 10.38 -12.69 -12.66
CA ARG A 170 11.25 -13.87 -12.75
C ARG A 170 12.71 -13.56 -12.51
N ARG A 171 13.13 -12.32 -12.72
CA ARG A 171 14.54 -11.92 -12.63
C ARG A 171 14.96 -11.53 -11.23
N CYS A 172 14.02 -11.20 -10.35
CA CYS A 172 14.33 -10.95 -8.95
C CYS A 172 14.78 -12.27 -8.25
N ASP A 173 15.58 -12.14 -7.22
CA ASP A 173 16.03 -13.29 -6.43
C ASP A 173 14.91 -13.78 -5.51
N ALA A 174 14.04 -12.86 -5.05
CA ALA A 174 12.77 -13.18 -4.42
C ALA A 174 11.68 -12.22 -4.87
N LEU A 175 10.46 -12.75 -5.06
CA LEU A 175 9.24 -11.97 -5.29
C LEU A 175 8.36 -12.02 -4.05
N VAL A 176 8.13 -10.87 -3.45
CA VAL A 176 7.24 -10.70 -2.30
C VAL A 176 5.92 -10.11 -2.76
N CYS A 177 4.83 -10.79 -2.48
CA CYS A 177 3.47 -10.33 -2.74
C CYS A 177 2.81 -9.84 -1.45
N ALA A 178 2.17 -8.68 -1.49
CA ALA A 178 1.52 -8.08 -0.34
C ALA A 178 0.22 -8.78 0.09
N SER A 179 -0.23 -9.82 -0.65
CA SER A 179 -1.40 -10.65 -0.30
C SER A 179 -1.32 -12.03 -0.95
N SER A 180 -2.07 -12.99 -0.39
CA SER A 180 -2.22 -14.36 -0.90
C SER A 180 -2.80 -14.37 -2.32
N ARG A 181 -3.74 -13.46 -2.62
CA ARG A 181 -4.29 -13.29 -3.96
C ARG A 181 -3.22 -12.93 -4.99
N LEU A 182 -2.33 -12.00 -4.67
CA LEU A 182 -1.23 -11.63 -5.57
C LEU A 182 -0.21 -12.76 -5.72
N SER A 183 0.07 -13.51 -4.67
CA SER A 183 0.92 -14.72 -4.74
C SER A 183 0.29 -15.79 -5.63
N SER A 184 -1.02 -15.98 -5.57
CA SER A 184 -1.74 -16.88 -6.47
C SER A 184 -1.66 -16.47 -7.95
N ILE A 185 -1.60 -15.17 -8.25
CA ILE A 185 -1.35 -14.68 -9.61
C ILE A 185 0.11 -14.94 -10.00
N ALA A 186 1.05 -14.63 -9.11
CA ALA A 186 2.48 -14.81 -9.36
C ALA A 186 2.87 -16.28 -9.61
N SER A 187 2.25 -17.23 -8.88
CA SER A 187 2.51 -18.68 -9.05
C SER A 187 2.09 -19.23 -10.41
N LYS A 188 1.18 -18.52 -11.11
CA LYS A 188 0.71 -18.90 -12.46
C LYS A 188 1.56 -18.30 -13.59
N LEU A 189 2.58 -17.51 -13.26
CA LEU A 189 3.50 -16.97 -14.27
C LEU A 189 4.41 -18.10 -14.81
N GLU A 190 4.59 -18.14 -16.11
CA GLU A 190 5.43 -19.12 -16.80
C GLU A 190 6.73 -18.47 -17.34
N PRO A 191 7.92 -18.91 -16.93
CA PRO A 191 8.22 -19.73 -15.75
C PRO A 191 7.96 -18.97 -14.43
N SER A 192 7.77 -19.72 -13.35
CA SER A 192 7.52 -19.16 -12.01
C SER A 192 8.69 -18.30 -11.49
N PRO A 193 8.46 -17.33 -10.56
CA PRO A 193 9.53 -16.68 -9.82
C PRO A 193 10.44 -17.67 -9.09
N LYS A 194 11.74 -17.34 -8.94
CA LYS A 194 12.72 -18.20 -8.27
C LYS A 194 12.33 -18.50 -6.81
N LYS A 195 11.91 -17.49 -6.09
CA LYS A 195 11.40 -17.56 -4.71
C LYS A 195 10.18 -16.68 -4.60
N LEU A 196 9.07 -17.23 -4.14
CA LEU A 196 7.80 -16.52 -3.99
C LEU A 196 7.37 -16.53 -2.54
N LEU A 197 7.11 -15.34 -1.97
CA LEU A 197 6.65 -15.18 -0.60
C LEU A 197 5.42 -14.29 -0.54
N THR A 198 4.60 -14.49 0.49
CA THR A 198 3.54 -13.56 0.86
C THR A 198 3.94 -12.88 2.16
N ILE A 199 4.22 -11.57 2.08
CA ILE A 199 4.47 -10.72 3.25
C ILE A 199 3.57 -9.49 3.12
N PRO A 200 2.54 -9.38 3.94
CA PRO A 200 1.59 -8.27 3.86
C PRO A 200 2.25 -6.94 4.26
N CYS A 201 1.64 -5.84 3.84
CA CYS A 201 1.99 -4.55 4.43
C CYS A 201 1.66 -4.58 5.92
N MET A 202 2.60 -4.14 6.74
CA MET A 202 2.39 -4.06 8.19
C MET A 202 1.21 -3.15 8.53
N THR A 203 0.38 -3.59 9.48
CA THR A 203 -0.69 -2.79 10.05
C THR A 203 -0.37 -2.50 11.50
N GLU A 204 -0.09 -1.24 11.79
CA GLU A 204 0.21 -0.79 13.15
C GLU A 204 -0.45 0.56 13.39
N ILE A 205 -1.15 0.68 14.51
CA ILE A 205 -1.68 1.94 15.03
C ILE A 205 -1.21 2.15 16.47
N GLY A 206 -1.08 3.40 16.88
CA GLY A 206 -0.72 3.74 18.26
C GLY A 206 -1.78 3.25 19.26
N LYS A 207 -1.37 2.98 20.49
CA LYS A 207 -2.27 2.51 21.56
C LYS A 207 -3.40 3.50 21.86
N GLU A 208 -3.15 4.77 21.64
CA GLU A 208 -4.13 5.86 21.83
C GLU A 208 -5.33 5.78 20.88
N TRP A 209 -5.16 5.17 19.71
CA TRP A 209 -6.23 4.94 18.72
C TRP A 209 -6.88 3.56 18.79
N ARG A 210 -6.35 2.61 19.58
CA ARG A 210 -6.92 1.26 19.67
C ARG A 210 -8.22 1.24 20.45
N ARG A 211 -9.24 0.65 19.87
CA ARG A 211 -10.57 0.43 20.48
C ARG A 211 -11.15 -0.90 20.00
N GLU A 212 -12.06 -1.45 20.79
CA GLU A 212 -12.87 -2.61 20.39
C GLU A 212 -14.02 -2.18 19.49
N VAL A 213 -14.34 -3.00 18.50
CA VAL A 213 -15.53 -2.81 17.66
C VAL A 213 -16.76 -3.20 18.45
N LYS A 214 -17.56 -2.22 18.85
CA LYS A 214 -18.79 -2.42 19.63
C LYS A 214 -20.02 -2.19 18.77
N PRO A 215 -21.12 -2.96 19.04
CA PRO A 215 -22.40 -2.66 18.42
C PRO A 215 -22.95 -1.34 18.95
N LEU A 216 -23.80 -0.72 18.16
CA LEU A 216 -24.57 0.43 18.63
C LEU A 216 -25.43 0.04 19.83
N SER A 217 -25.65 0.99 20.75
CA SER A 217 -26.55 0.78 21.87
C SER A 217 -27.94 0.39 21.39
N LYS A 218 -28.60 -0.57 22.05
CA LYS A 218 -29.97 -1.03 21.72
C LYS A 218 -31.03 0.08 21.76
N SER A 219 -30.71 1.24 22.34
CA SER A 219 -31.60 2.43 22.38
C SER A 219 -31.52 3.29 21.11
N TRP A 220 -30.68 2.94 20.16
CA TRP A 220 -30.53 3.70 18.92
C TRP A 220 -31.81 3.64 18.10
N LYS A 221 -32.50 4.75 18.03
CA LYS A 221 -33.42 5.04 16.94
C LYS A 221 -32.58 5.49 15.74
N LYS A 222 -33.04 5.24 14.52
CA LYS A 222 -32.35 5.70 13.29
C LYS A 222 -32.08 7.19 13.38
N GLU A 223 -30.89 7.55 13.75
CA GLU A 223 -30.43 8.93 13.96
C GLU A 223 -29.36 9.28 12.91
N ALA A 224 -28.43 10.13 13.27
CA ALA A 224 -27.34 10.51 12.39
C ALA A 224 -26.22 9.44 12.44
N ILE A 225 -25.65 9.10 11.28
CA ILE A 225 -24.46 8.26 11.15
C ILE A 225 -23.41 8.98 10.30
N ASP A 226 -22.14 8.84 10.66
CA ASP A 226 -20.99 9.29 9.84
C ASP A 226 -20.31 8.09 9.17
N ILE A 227 -20.45 8.03 7.85
CA ILE A 227 -19.79 7.02 7.01
C ILE A 227 -18.44 7.57 6.58
N LEU A 228 -17.36 6.95 7.00
CA LEU A 228 -16.02 7.30 6.56
C LEU A 228 -15.70 6.66 5.20
N PHE A 229 -15.46 7.48 4.19
CA PHE A 229 -14.84 7.07 2.93
C PHE A 229 -13.34 7.41 2.98
N PRO A 230 -12.45 6.45 3.31
CA PRO A 230 -11.09 6.73 3.80
C PRO A 230 -10.08 7.02 2.69
N THR A 231 -10.50 7.73 1.62
CA THR A 231 -9.62 7.96 0.46
C THR A 231 -9.97 9.24 -0.33
N ASP A 232 -9.12 9.61 -1.30
CA ASP A 232 -9.39 10.73 -2.21
C ASP A 232 -10.54 10.37 -3.17
N PRO A 233 -11.67 11.08 -3.14
CA PRO A 233 -12.86 10.81 -3.97
C PRO A 233 -12.60 10.96 -5.49
N ARG A 234 -11.50 11.61 -5.90
CA ARG A 234 -11.12 11.77 -7.30
C ARG A 234 -10.42 10.57 -7.91
N ARG A 235 -10.17 9.52 -7.13
CA ARG A 235 -9.59 8.27 -7.60
C ARG A 235 -10.69 7.35 -8.13
N PRO A 236 -10.79 7.12 -9.48
CA PRO A 236 -11.91 6.39 -10.08
C PRO A 236 -12.02 4.95 -9.57
N GLU A 237 -10.88 4.31 -9.31
CA GLU A 237 -10.82 2.94 -8.80
C GLU A 237 -11.42 2.78 -7.39
N LYS A 238 -11.58 3.88 -6.65
CA LYS A 238 -12.17 3.88 -5.31
C LYS A 238 -13.71 3.99 -5.32
N ARG A 239 -14.32 4.30 -6.46
CA ARG A 239 -15.76 4.34 -6.69
C ARG A 239 -16.53 5.19 -5.67
N HIS A 240 -16.11 6.44 -5.46
CA HIS A 240 -16.76 7.38 -4.53
C HIS A 240 -18.26 7.56 -4.85
N LEU A 241 -18.65 7.51 -6.12
CA LEU A 241 -20.07 7.61 -6.50
C LEU A 241 -20.90 6.46 -5.87
N LEU A 242 -20.35 5.24 -5.79
CA LEU A 242 -21.04 4.13 -5.12
C LEU A 242 -21.22 4.40 -3.62
N ALA A 243 -20.25 5.04 -2.97
CA ALA A 243 -20.37 5.42 -1.56
C ALA A 243 -21.48 6.48 -1.36
N LEU A 244 -21.57 7.47 -2.26
CA LEU A 244 -22.65 8.46 -2.21
C LEU A 244 -24.03 7.81 -2.40
N GLN A 245 -24.17 6.94 -3.40
CA GLN A 245 -25.43 6.19 -3.64
C GLN A 245 -25.79 5.28 -2.46
N THR A 246 -24.81 4.73 -1.76
CA THR A 246 -25.06 3.97 -0.52
C THR A 246 -25.58 4.89 0.59
N GLY A 247 -25.06 6.10 0.70
CA GLY A 247 -25.61 7.10 1.63
C GLY A 247 -27.05 7.47 1.31
N GLU A 248 -27.38 7.70 0.04
CA GLU A 248 -28.75 7.96 -0.42
C GLU A 248 -29.69 6.79 -0.10
N GLU A 249 -29.26 5.54 -0.28
CA GLU A 249 -30.02 4.35 0.11
C GLU A 249 -30.27 4.31 1.62
N MET A 250 -29.27 4.63 2.44
CA MET A 250 -29.43 4.72 3.90
C MET A 250 -30.40 5.82 4.32
N GLU A 251 -30.39 6.97 3.64
CA GLU A 251 -31.37 8.05 3.87
C GLU A 251 -32.80 7.59 3.52
N GLN A 252 -33.00 6.86 2.44
CA GLN A 252 -34.31 6.28 2.09
C GLN A 252 -34.80 5.28 3.15
N ARG A 253 -33.89 4.64 3.88
CA ARG A 253 -34.20 3.77 5.02
C ARG A 253 -34.46 4.55 6.32
N GLY A 254 -34.36 5.88 6.29
CA GLY A 254 -34.67 6.78 7.40
C GLY A 254 -33.48 7.13 8.31
N TRP A 255 -32.23 6.93 7.84
CA TRP A 255 -31.03 7.42 8.51
C TRP A 255 -30.76 8.88 8.12
N ILE A 256 -30.08 9.64 8.99
CA ILE A 256 -29.47 10.93 8.64
C ILE A 256 -27.99 10.63 8.38
N VAL A 257 -27.52 10.83 7.14
CA VAL A 257 -26.21 10.35 6.72
C VAL A 257 -25.22 11.47 6.47
N GLY A 258 -24.08 11.45 7.16
CA GLY A 258 -22.87 12.19 6.80
C GLY A 258 -21.87 11.29 6.09
N ILE A 259 -21.21 11.77 5.04
CA ILE A 259 -20.09 11.04 4.40
C ILE A 259 -18.84 11.88 4.50
N THR A 260 -17.90 11.42 5.33
CA THR A 260 -16.59 12.05 5.50
C THR A 260 -15.59 11.42 4.52
N THR A 261 -14.89 12.25 3.72
CA THR A 261 -13.84 11.82 2.81
C THR A 261 -12.47 12.26 3.30
N LEU A 262 -11.44 11.41 3.10
CA LEU A 262 -10.06 11.74 3.45
C LEU A 262 -9.24 12.03 2.18
N ARG A 263 -8.55 13.16 2.19
CA ARG A 263 -7.68 13.56 1.10
C ARG A 263 -6.39 14.16 1.63
N HIS A 264 -5.27 13.50 1.35
CA HIS A 264 -3.93 13.98 1.73
C HIS A 264 -3.79 14.36 3.21
N GLN A 265 -4.50 13.65 4.08
CA GLN A 265 -4.44 13.88 5.52
C GLN A 265 -3.21 13.20 6.14
N PRO A 266 -2.62 13.77 7.18
CA PRO A 266 -1.63 13.09 8.03
C PRO A 266 -2.23 11.85 8.69
N ARG A 267 -1.39 10.86 9.02
CA ARG A 267 -1.83 9.57 9.61
C ARG A 267 -2.66 9.73 10.89
N ASN A 268 -2.22 10.58 11.80
CA ASN A 268 -2.96 10.85 13.04
C ASN A 268 -4.39 11.34 12.76
N ILE A 269 -4.57 12.27 11.83
CA ILE A 269 -5.91 12.75 11.43
C ILE A 269 -6.75 11.63 10.81
N VAL A 270 -6.12 10.71 10.07
CA VAL A 270 -6.83 9.54 9.52
C VAL A 270 -7.36 8.67 10.65
N PHE A 271 -6.53 8.36 11.66
CA PHE A 271 -6.94 7.55 12.82
C PHE A 271 -7.98 8.28 13.67
N ASP A 272 -7.83 9.59 13.91
CA ASP A 272 -8.84 10.40 14.62
C ASP A 272 -10.21 10.35 13.92
N ARG A 273 -10.21 10.36 12.59
CA ARG A 273 -11.46 10.22 11.80
C ARG A 273 -12.03 8.81 11.85
N MET A 274 -11.18 7.79 11.86
CA MET A 274 -11.62 6.41 12.06
C MET A 274 -12.27 6.24 13.45
N LEU A 275 -11.69 6.80 14.51
CA LEU A 275 -12.24 6.70 15.87
C LEU A 275 -13.64 7.31 16.04
N VAL A 276 -13.99 8.33 15.27
CA VAL A 276 -15.26 9.05 15.42
C VAL A 276 -16.31 8.65 14.39
N ALA A 277 -15.92 7.93 13.34
CA ALA A 277 -16.86 7.43 12.35
C ALA A 277 -17.65 6.23 12.90
N ASP A 278 -18.91 6.11 12.49
CA ASP A 278 -19.75 4.96 12.86
C ASP A 278 -19.45 3.74 12.01
N VAL A 279 -19.02 3.93 10.76
CA VAL A 279 -18.62 2.85 9.85
C VAL A 279 -17.64 3.37 8.80
N THR A 280 -16.65 2.55 8.45
CA THR A 280 -15.78 2.79 7.30
C THR A 280 -16.29 2.00 6.09
N LEU A 281 -16.44 2.68 4.96
CA LEU A 281 -16.98 2.10 3.73
C LEU A 281 -15.89 1.95 2.66
N VAL A 282 -15.63 0.71 2.23
CA VAL A 282 -14.66 0.39 1.19
C VAL A 282 -15.38 -0.05 -0.09
N THR A 283 -15.47 0.83 -1.07
CA THR A 283 -16.15 0.57 -2.36
C THR A 283 -15.17 0.30 -3.51
N SER A 284 -13.91 0.08 -3.23
CA SER A 284 -12.84 -0.01 -4.23
C SER A 284 -13.10 -1.11 -5.27
N LYS A 285 -12.80 -0.84 -6.54
CA LYS A 285 -12.85 -1.85 -7.62
C LYS A 285 -11.72 -2.86 -7.52
N ARG A 286 -10.59 -2.45 -6.92
CA ARG A 286 -9.40 -3.29 -6.75
C ARG A 286 -8.56 -2.80 -5.58
N GLU A 287 -8.05 -3.74 -4.82
CA GLU A 287 -7.08 -3.59 -3.73
C GLU A 287 -6.16 -4.82 -3.70
N ALA A 288 -4.97 -4.67 -3.16
CA ALA A 288 -4.17 -5.85 -2.78
C ALA A 288 -4.64 -6.40 -1.42
N GLY A 289 -4.58 -5.52 -0.42
CA GLY A 289 -5.13 -5.68 0.92
C GLY A 289 -5.34 -4.28 1.48
N PRO A 290 -6.59 -3.82 1.65
CA PRO A 290 -6.86 -2.43 2.03
C PRO A 290 -6.43 -2.16 3.47
N LEU A 291 -5.26 -1.51 3.65
CA LEU A 291 -4.73 -1.09 4.96
C LEU A 291 -5.77 -0.34 5.78
N VAL A 292 -6.50 0.57 5.13
CA VAL A 292 -7.54 1.39 5.79
C VAL A 292 -8.65 0.56 6.43
N ALA A 293 -8.95 -0.64 5.92
CA ALA A 293 -9.92 -1.54 6.54
C ALA A 293 -9.36 -2.13 7.84
N ARG A 294 -8.12 -2.61 7.81
CA ARG A 294 -7.46 -3.17 9.00
C ARG A 294 -7.22 -2.11 10.07
N GLU A 295 -6.79 -0.92 9.67
CA GLU A 295 -6.60 0.24 10.55
C GLU A 295 -7.90 0.67 11.21
N SER A 296 -9.00 0.72 10.45
CA SER A 296 -10.32 1.08 10.96
C SER A 296 -10.82 0.08 12.00
N LEU A 297 -10.67 -1.22 11.75
CA LEU A 297 -11.02 -2.26 12.72
C LEU A 297 -10.24 -2.11 14.03
N LEU A 298 -8.93 -1.84 13.94
CA LEU A 298 -8.10 -1.60 15.14
C LEU A 298 -8.49 -0.31 15.88
N CYS A 299 -9.05 0.67 15.19
CA CYS A 299 -9.66 1.87 15.80
C CYS A 299 -11.04 1.60 16.43
N GLY A 300 -11.57 0.38 16.34
CA GLY A 300 -12.88 0.01 16.87
C GLY A 300 -14.03 0.42 15.96
N THR A 301 -13.77 0.82 14.72
CA THR A 301 -14.79 1.22 13.76
C THR A 301 -15.06 0.07 12.79
N PRO A 302 -16.30 -0.42 12.69
CA PRO A 302 -16.66 -1.48 11.77
C PRO A 302 -16.39 -1.09 10.32
N VAL A 303 -16.12 -2.09 9.47
CA VAL A 303 -15.80 -1.90 8.06
C VAL A 303 -16.75 -2.67 7.19
N VAL A 304 -17.46 -1.98 6.32
CA VAL A 304 -18.24 -2.61 5.26
C VAL A 304 -17.52 -2.44 3.92
N SER A 305 -17.31 -3.55 3.25
CA SER A 305 -16.51 -3.59 2.02
C SER A 305 -17.21 -4.35 0.92
N VAL A 306 -16.97 -3.95 -0.31
CA VAL A 306 -17.18 -4.85 -1.44
C VAL A 306 -16.14 -5.96 -1.39
N ASP A 307 -16.41 -7.09 -2.06
CA ASP A 307 -15.45 -8.19 -2.22
C ASP A 307 -14.21 -7.70 -3.00
N VAL A 308 -13.16 -7.33 -2.29
CA VAL A 308 -11.94 -6.77 -2.89
C VAL A 308 -10.69 -7.10 -2.06
N GLY A 309 -9.61 -7.45 -2.76
CA GLY A 309 -8.36 -7.83 -2.09
C GLY A 309 -8.51 -9.09 -1.25
N GLU A 310 -8.16 -8.98 0.03
CA GLU A 310 -8.21 -10.07 1.02
C GLU A 310 -9.21 -9.79 2.16
N VAL A 311 -10.20 -8.90 1.93
CA VAL A 311 -11.13 -8.50 3.01
C VAL A 311 -11.93 -9.67 3.58
N LYS A 312 -12.22 -10.70 2.76
CA LYS A 312 -12.91 -11.91 3.20
C LYS A 312 -12.12 -12.74 4.21
N ASP A 313 -10.81 -12.57 4.25
CA ASP A 313 -9.95 -13.35 5.12
C ASP A 313 -10.07 -12.89 6.59
N TYR A 314 -10.56 -11.63 6.80
CA TYR A 314 -10.62 -11.05 8.14
C TYR A 314 -11.90 -10.28 8.48
N LEU A 315 -12.77 -9.91 7.52
CA LEU A 315 -14.06 -9.30 7.81
C LEU A 315 -15.15 -10.37 7.99
N PRO A 316 -16.16 -10.13 8.85
CA PRO A 316 -17.38 -10.93 8.88
C PRO A 316 -18.02 -11.04 7.50
N GLU A 317 -18.63 -12.17 7.20
CA GLU A 317 -19.23 -12.43 5.88
C GLU A 317 -20.27 -11.37 5.52
N GLU A 318 -21.09 -10.96 6.48
CA GLU A 318 -22.16 -9.97 6.30
C GLU A 318 -21.63 -8.54 6.03
N TRP A 319 -20.36 -8.29 6.33
CA TRP A 319 -19.72 -7.00 6.06
C TRP A 319 -19.02 -6.96 4.69
N VAL A 320 -18.96 -8.09 3.99
CA VAL A 320 -18.43 -8.19 2.63
C VAL A 320 -19.56 -8.39 1.64
N THR A 321 -19.89 -7.35 0.90
CA THR A 321 -21.14 -7.28 0.14
C THR A 321 -20.91 -7.17 -1.37
N LYS A 322 -22.00 -7.33 -2.13
CA LYS A 322 -22.01 -6.97 -3.55
C LYS A 322 -21.83 -5.47 -3.72
N ALA A 323 -21.26 -5.06 -4.85
CA ALA A 323 -21.00 -3.65 -5.18
C ALA A 323 -22.30 -2.93 -5.64
N THR A 324 -23.33 -2.94 -4.81
CA THR A 324 -24.62 -2.23 -5.02
C THR A 324 -24.95 -1.40 -3.79
N PRO A 325 -25.62 -0.25 -3.94
CA PRO A 325 -26.00 0.61 -2.82
C PRO A 325 -26.81 -0.16 -1.76
N THR A 326 -27.81 -0.93 -2.18
CA THR A 326 -28.67 -1.71 -1.27
C THR A 326 -27.88 -2.75 -0.46
N ALA A 327 -27.01 -3.55 -1.11
CA ALA A 327 -26.22 -4.55 -0.39
C ALA A 327 -25.22 -3.92 0.59
N LEU A 328 -24.62 -2.78 0.22
CA LEU A 328 -23.73 -2.03 1.12
C LEU A 328 -24.50 -1.44 2.29
N ALA A 329 -25.72 -0.93 2.07
CA ALA A 329 -26.58 -0.45 3.15
C ALA A 329 -26.99 -1.59 4.11
N ASP A 330 -27.33 -2.78 3.59
CA ASP A 330 -27.60 -3.97 4.42
C ASP A 330 -26.38 -4.32 5.30
N GLY A 331 -25.18 -4.33 4.71
CA GLY A 331 -23.95 -4.57 5.46
C GLY A 331 -23.67 -3.50 6.52
N ILE A 332 -23.96 -2.22 6.22
CA ILE A 332 -23.82 -1.13 7.18
C ILE A 332 -24.76 -1.32 8.35
N GLU A 333 -26.06 -1.54 8.10
CA GLU A 333 -27.03 -1.80 9.17
C GLU A 333 -26.64 -3.02 10.00
N HIS A 334 -26.21 -4.11 9.36
CA HIS A 334 -25.73 -5.29 10.07
C HIS A 334 -24.52 -4.96 10.98
N ALA A 335 -23.52 -4.25 10.45
CA ALA A 335 -22.32 -3.88 11.19
C ALA A 335 -22.64 -2.99 12.41
N LEU A 336 -23.53 -2.01 12.22
CA LEU A 336 -23.94 -1.09 13.28
C LEU A 336 -24.74 -1.80 14.39
N TYR A 337 -25.70 -2.67 14.05
CA TYR A 337 -26.54 -3.33 15.04
C TYR A 337 -25.85 -4.49 15.77
N HIS A 338 -24.89 -5.13 15.14
CA HIS A 338 -24.31 -6.36 15.68
C HIS A 338 -22.87 -6.20 16.15
N GLY A 339 -22.12 -5.25 15.63
CA GLY A 339 -20.71 -5.09 15.93
C GLY A 339 -19.88 -6.32 15.54
N TRP A 340 -18.70 -6.46 16.14
CA TRP A 340 -17.84 -7.63 15.95
C TRP A 340 -18.37 -8.80 16.78
N LYS A 341 -18.78 -9.87 16.11
CA LYS A 341 -19.34 -11.08 16.75
C LYS A 341 -18.47 -12.32 16.60
N ASP A 342 -17.32 -12.19 15.93
CA ASP A 342 -16.42 -13.33 15.80
C ASP A 342 -15.88 -13.73 17.20
N GLU A 343 -15.72 -15.03 17.45
CA GLU A 343 -15.11 -15.54 18.67
C GLU A 343 -13.64 -15.13 18.79
N ILE A 344 -12.99 -14.92 17.64
CA ILE A 344 -11.61 -14.46 17.52
C ILE A 344 -11.60 -12.93 17.53
N SER A 345 -10.75 -12.32 18.35
CA SER A 345 -10.61 -10.87 18.42
C SER A 345 -10.12 -10.27 17.09
N VAL A 346 -10.35 -8.96 16.88
CA VAL A 346 -9.84 -8.22 15.71
C VAL A 346 -8.32 -8.33 15.63
N GLU A 347 -7.62 -8.20 16.76
CA GLU A 347 -6.17 -8.30 16.82
C GLU A 347 -5.66 -9.67 16.36
N GLU A 348 -6.30 -10.74 16.80
CA GLU A 348 -5.96 -12.11 16.39
C GLU A 348 -6.24 -12.35 14.91
N LYS A 349 -7.38 -11.88 14.38
CA LYS A 349 -7.69 -11.94 12.94
C LYS A 349 -6.65 -11.20 12.09
N LEU A 350 -6.12 -10.10 12.59
CA LEU A 350 -5.15 -9.26 11.90
C LEU A 350 -3.68 -9.60 12.25
N ALA A 351 -3.43 -10.62 13.06
CA ALA A 351 -2.08 -11.02 13.49
C ALA A 351 -1.12 -11.24 12.32
N PHE A 352 -1.61 -11.76 11.19
CA PHE A 352 -0.80 -12.00 9.99
C PHE A 352 -0.10 -10.74 9.45
N SER A 353 -0.61 -9.56 9.78
CA SER A 353 -0.07 -8.27 9.34
C SER A 353 0.45 -7.39 10.48
N ASN A 354 0.55 -7.93 11.70
CA ASN A 354 1.11 -7.19 12.82
C ASN A 354 2.63 -7.02 12.69
N ARG A 355 3.20 -6.14 13.51
CA ARG A 355 4.63 -5.85 13.48
C ARG A 355 5.50 -7.09 13.68
N GLU A 356 5.14 -7.97 14.60
CA GLU A 356 5.93 -9.15 14.96
C GLU A 356 6.05 -10.11 13.79
N GLN A 357 4.93 -10.56 13.22
CA GLN A 357 4.88 -11.50 12.11
C GLN A 357 5.58 -10.94 10.86
N VAL A 358 5.36 -9.65 10.55
CA VAL A 358 5.98 -9.00 9.39
C VAL A 358 7.49 -8.84 9.60
N THR A 359 7.94 -8.52 10.83
CA THR A 359 9.37 -8.44 11.18
C THR A 359 10.06 -9.79 11.01
N GLU A 360 9.45 -10.86 11.54
CA GLU A 360 9.99 -12.22 11.44
C GLU A 360 10.14 -12.66 9.98
N ALA A 361 9.11 -12.43 9.17
CA ALA A 361 9.13 -12.79 7.75
C ALA A 361 10.23 -12.04 6.96
N TRP A 362 10.41 -10.74 7.23
CA TRP A 362 11.48 -9.96 6.60
C TRP A 362 12.86 -10.36 7.12
N SER A 363 13.02 -10.62 8.43
CA SER A 363 14.29 -11.09 9.00
C SER A 363 14.74 -12.40 8.35
N ALA A 364 13.84 -13.36 8.22
CA ALA A 364 14.12 -14.65 7.59
C ALA A 364 14.54 -14.47 6.12
N LEU A 365 13.81 -13.64 5.35
CA LEU A 365 14.15 -13.40 3.94
C LEU A 365 15.50 -12.70 3.77
N LEU A 366 15.75 -11.64 4.56
CA LEU A 366 17.00 -10.88 4.47
C LEU A 366 18.21 -11.73 4.85
N SER A 367 18.11 -12.54 5.91
CA SER A 367 19.18 -13.46 6.32
C SER A 367 19.51 -14.48 5.25
N ASP A 368 18.49 -15.03 4.55
CA ASP A 368 18.68 -15.99 3.47
C ASP A 368 19.32 -15.37 2.21
N LEU A 369 19.11 -14.09 1.95
CA LEU A 369 19.63 -13.42 0.75
C LEU A 369 21.06 -12.87 0.92
N VAL A 370 21.47 -12.56 2.15
CA VAL A 370 22.75 -11.91 2.45
C VAL A 370 23.78 -12.89 3.04
N SER A 371 23.32 -14.09 3.44
CA SER A 371 24.21 -15.23 3.78
C SER A 371 24.94 -15.75 2.53
#